data_37c5ecaea459c75fe702978493c4d67f
#
_entry.id   37c5ecaea459c75fe702978493c4d67f
#
_cell.length_a   1.000
_cell.length_b   1.000
_cell.length_c   1.000
_cell.angle_alpha   90.00
_cell.angle_beta   90.00
_cell.angle_gamma   90.00
#
_symmetry.space_group_name_H-M   'P 1'
#
loop_
_entity.id
_entity.type
_entity.pdbx_description
1 polymer ?
#
loop_
_entity_poly.entity_id
_entity_poly.type
_entity_poly.pdbx_seq_one_letter_code
_entity_poly.pdbx_strand_id
1 'polypeptide(L)'
;MSVNELLLWEKWRPKNMDDVILLPRIRKHFENGIDGNYIFHGNFGTGKTTLARILVGKYTKDKPFIEINCSLDTSINILRNEIEDFCKFTPMMESDSDYKYIFLDEFERTSAEFQDGFKAFIEKYSRTVRFIITTNHINKVDGGILSRIPQLNFDCQNLQEEKYLKQEIFKRIKDTILPKEGKEISKEDLVQIITKKFPDFRAILVDLEIHLKTGDLGSSSSNISSKEKLELYKCIYDKSMSYDQTYHFLMDTFGAERIDGMIKVLGKPFIEWSIENNRNIDKLFECNFIIADYSSKLETNTDPIVLGMTIIGKLRSILN
;
A
#
# COMPACT_ATOMS: atom_id res chain seq x y z
N MET A 1 1.34 0.34 -29.00
CA MET A 1 1.02 -0.90 -28.25
C MET A 1 -0.46 -1.18 -28.41
N SER A 2 -0.82 -2.39 -28.80
CA SER A 2 -2.24 -2.77 -28.85
C SER A 2 -2.80 -2.84 -27.43
N VAL A 3 -4.09 -2.57 -27.25
CA VAL A 3 -4.77 -2.60 -25.94
C VAL A 3 -4.62 -3.96 -25.22
N ASN A 4 -4.28 -5.03 -25.98
CA ASN A 4 -4.07 -6.38 -25.46
C ASN A 4 -2.67 -6.61 -24.85
N GLU A 5 -1.75 -5.66 -24.98
CA GLU A 5 -0.39 -5.76 -24.42
C GLU A 5 -0.23 -4.99 -23.10
N LEU A 6 -1.27 -4.26 -22.69
CA LEU A 6 -1.25 -3.55 -21.41
C LEU A 6 -1.38 -4.52 -20.24
N LEU A 7 -0.59 -4.28 -19.19
CA LEU A 7 -0.73 -4.99 -17.92
C LEU A 7 -2.14 -4.82 -17.36
N LEU A 8 -2.65 -5.84 -16.69
CA LEU A 8 -4.03 -5.87 -16.19
C LEU A 8 -4.36 -4.64 -15.33
N TRP A 9 -3.45 -4.21 -14.46
CA TRP A 9 -3.66 -3.04 -13.60
C TRP A 9 -3.69 -1.70 -14.38
N GLU A 10 -3.05 -1.59 -15.53
CA GLU A 10 -3.13 -0.42 -16.42
C GLU A 10 -4.42 -0.42 -17.22
N LYS A 11 -4.77 -1.57 -17.79
CA LYS A 11 -6.01 -1.76 -18.56
C LYS A 11 -7.25 -1.43 -17.73
N TRP A 12 -7.24 -1.83 -16.44
CA TRP A 12 -8.35 -1.66 -15.52
C TRP A 12 -8.22 -0.46 -14.59
N ARG A 13 -7.31 0.48 -14.91
CA ARG A 13 -7.23 1.75 -14.17
C ARG A 13 -8.55 2.49 -14.30
N PRO A 14 -9.20 2.87 -13.18
CA PRO A 14 -10.44 3.61 -13.18
C PRO A 14 -10.34 4.92 -13.99
N LYS A 15 -11.37 5.21 -14.77
CA LYS A 15 -11.47 6.44 -15.57
C LYS A 15 -12.54 7.39 -15.06
N ASN A 16 -13.48 6.89 -14.25
CA ASN A 16 -14.58 7.64 -13.68
C ASN A 16 -14.69 7.38 -12.18
N MET A 17 -15.37 8.27 -11.47
CA MET A 17 -15.61 8.14 -10.01
C MET A 17 -16.29 6.84 -9.62
N ASP A 18 -17.22 6.35 -10.46
CA ASP A 18 -17.98 5.12 -10.20
C ASP A 18 -17.12 3.86 -10.35
N ASP A 19 -16.02 3.96 -11.10
CA ASP A 19 -15.07 2.89 -11.27
C ASP A 19 -14.04 2.79 -10.12
N VAL A 20 -13.88 3.86 -9.34
CA VAL A 20 -12.91 3.86 -8.23
C VAL A 20 -13.51 3.20 -7.00
N ILE A 21 -12.79 2.22 -6.45
CA ILE A 21 -13.12 1.62 -5.16
C ILE A 21 -12.63 2.57 -4.07
N LEU A 22 -13.57 3.20 -3.38
CA LEU A 22 -13.30 4.20 -2.35
C LEU A 22 -14.07 3.89 -1.06
N LEU A 23 -13.48 4.24 0.06
CA LEU A 23 -14.19 4.29 1.33
C LEU A 23 -15.39 5.25 1.24
N PRO A 24 -16.55 4.92 1.83
CA PRO A 24 -17.75 5.76 1.75
C PRO A 24 -17.50 7.20 2.21
N ARG A 25 -16.68 7.40 3.25
CA ARG A 25 -16.32 8.75 3.75
C ARG A 25 -15.54 9.57 2.70
N ILE A 26 -14.65 8.93 1.93
CA ILE A 26 -13.91 9.60 0.85
C ILE A 26 -14.86 9.93 -0.32
N ARG A 27 -15.70 8.97 -0.73
CA ARG A 27 -16.68 9.16 -1.80
C ARG A 27 -17.62 10.33 -1.51
N LYS A 28 -18.20 10.34 -0.30
CA LYS A 28 -19.13 11.39 0.15
C LYS A 28 -18.49 12.79 0.12
N HIS A 29 -17.20 12.89 0.39
CA HIS A 29 -16.48 14.17 0.40
C HIS A 29 -16.48 14.85 -0.98
N PHE A 30 -16.53 14.07 -2.07
CA PHE A 30 -16.46 14.56 -3.44
C PHE A 30 -17.77 14.46 -4.22
N GLU A 31 -18.90 14.20 -3.57
CA GLU A 31 -20.22 14.17 -4.23
C GLU A 31 -20.56 15.50 -4.89
N ASN A 32 -20.18 16.61 -4.26
CA ASN A 32 -20.44 17.97 -4.73
C ASN A 32 -19.25 18.60 -5.49
N GLY A 33 -18.20 17.83 -5.72
CA GLY A 33 -17.02 18.33 -6.44
C GLY A 33 -15.83 18.68 -5.57
N ILE A 34 -14.86 19.38 -6.15
CA ILE A 34 -13.67 19.89 -5.46
C ILE A 34 -13.92 21.33 -5.13
N ASP A 35 -13.90 21.67 -3.85
CA ASP A 35 -14.14 23.02 -3.33
C ASP A 35 -12.90 23.66 -2.69
N GLY A 36 -11.82 22.89 -2.51
CA GLY A 36 -10.63 23.33 -1.78
C GLY A 36 -9.32 22.69 -2.21
N ASN A 37 -8.31 22.91 -1.39
CA ASN A 37 -7.04 22.19 -1.45
C ASN A 37 -7.17 20.87 -0.68
N TYR A 38 -6.46 19.79 -1.11
CA TYR A 38 -6.52 18.50 -0.45
C TYR A 38 -5.17 17.78 -0.47
N ILE A 39 -4.85 17.11 0.63
CA ILE A 39 -3.77 16.12 0.70
C ILE A 39 -4.40 14.73 0.82
N PHE A 40 -4.18 13.86 -0.16
CA PHE A 40 -4.56 12.46 -0.13
C PHE A 40 -3.37 11.65 0.38
N HIS A 41 -3.52 11.01 1.54
CA HIS A 41 -2.45 10.21 2.11
C HIS A 41 -2.92 8.79 2.48
N GLY A 42 -1.99 7.86 2.61
CA GLY A 42 -2.23 6.46 2.95
C GLY A 42 -1.36 5.50 2.16
N ASN A 43 -1.54 4.20 2.36
CA ASN A 43 -0.73 3.15 1.76
C ASN A 43 -0.74 3.15 0.23
N PHE A 44 0.26 2.47 -0.35
CA PHE A 44 0.35 2.27 -1.81
C PHE A 44 -0.90 1.57 -2.36
N GLY A 45 -1.24 1.85 -3.62
CA GLY A 45 -2.31 1.16 -4.34
C GLY A 45 -3.74 1.42 -3.86
N THR A 46 -3.96 2.36 -2.92
CA THR A 46 -5.28 2.72 -2.36
C THR A 46 -6.11 3.68 -3.25
N GLY A 47 -5.59 4.05 -4.43
CA GLY A 47 -6.33 4.85 -5.41
C GLY A 47 -6.13 6.36 -5.32
N LYS A 48 -5.23 6.90 -4.48
CA LYS A 48 -4.97 8.35 -4.31
C LYS A 48 -4.73 9.09 -5.62
N THR A 49 -3.67 8.71 -6.34
CA THR A 49 -3.30 9.29 -7.64
C THR A 49 -4.42 9.13 -8.67
N THR A 50 -5.09 7.98 -8.68
CA THR A 50 -6.20 7.70 -9.61
C THR A 50 -7.38 8.63 -9.32
N LEU A 51 -7.77 8.79 -8.06
CA LEU A 51 -8.83 9.71 -7.68
C LEU A 51 -8.46 11.16 -8.01
N ALA A 52 -7.23 11.59 -7.67
CA ALA A 52 -6.75 12.93 -7.98
C ALA A 52 -6.89 13.25 -9.48
N ARG A 53 -6.42 12.37 -10.36
CA ARG A 53 -6.54 12.53 -11.83
C ARG A 53 -7.99 12.57 -12.31
N ILE A 54 -8.86 11.71 -11.78
CA ILE A 54 -10.29 11.71 -12.13
C ILE A 54 -10.95 13.01 -11.69
N LEU A 55 -10.68 13.48 -10.48
CA LEU A 55 -11.23 14.71 -9.97
C LEU A 55 -10.78 15.90 -10.82
N VAL A 56 -9.47 16.02 -11.06
CA VAL A 56 -8.94 17.06 -11.92
C VAL A 56 -9.55 16.96 -13.32
N GLY A 57 -9.53 15.80 -13.98
CA GLY A 57 -10.09 15.60 -15.32
C GLY A 57 -11.58 15.89 -15.42
N LYS A 58 -12.38 15.56 -14.38
CA LYS A 58 -13.82 15.82 -14.36
C LYS A 58 -14.15 17.32 -14.23
N TYR A 59 -13.38 18.03 -13.40
CA TYR A 59 -13.66 19.44 -13.07
C TYR A 59 -12.86 20.43 -13.90
N THR A 60 -11.92 19.95 -14.74
CA THR A 60 -11.08 20.79 -15.59
C THR A 60 -11.31 20.59 -17.07
N LYS A 61 -12.50 20.05 -17.50
CA LYS A 61 -12.76 19.74 -18.92
C LYS A 61 -12.36 20.85 -19.89
N ASP A 62 -12.45 22.10 -19.45
CA ASP A 62 -12.05 23.30 -20.22
C ASP A 62 -11.18 24.25 -19.40
N LYS A 63 -10.57 23.77 -18.29
CA LYS A 63 -9.79 24.56 -17.36
C LYS A 63 -8.34 24.12 -17.39
N PRO A 64 -7.40 25.06 -17.29
CA PRO A 64 -6.00 24.72 -17.25
C PRO A 64 -5.66 23.95 -15.98
N PHE A 65 -4.93 22.87 -16.11
CA PHE A 65 -4.33 22.16 -15.00
C PHE A 65 -2.88 21.75 -15.32
N ILE A 66 -2.08 21.57 -14.28
CA ILE A 66 -0.74 21.02 -14.37
C ILE A 66 -0.62 19.84 -13.42
N GLU A 67 -0.01 18.75 -13.89
CA GLU A 67 0.35 17.59 -13.08
C GLU A 67 1.86 17.50 -12.98
N ILE A 68 2.39 17.50 -11.77
CA ILE A 68 3.81 17.38 -11.47
C ILE A 68 4.03 16.12 -10.65
N ASN A 69 4.84 15.20 -11.18
CA ASN A 69 5.31 14.06 -10.42
C ASN A 69 6.59 14.44 -9.66
N CYS A 70 6.46 14.63 -8.35
CA CYS A 70 7.56 15.07 -7.49
C CYS A 70 8.69 14.03 -7.34
N SER A 71 8.55 12.80 -7.88
CA SER A 71 9.61 11.81 -7.88
C SER A 71 10.59 12.00 -9.06
N LEU A 72 10.17 12.68 -10.13
CA LEU A 72 10.97 12.86 -11.34
C LEU A 72 11.83 14.12 -11.25
N ASP A 73 11.29 15.20 -10.69
CA ASP A 73 12.02 16.44 -10.47
C ASP A 73 11.58 17.10 -9.15
N THR A 74 12.51 17.22 -8.21
CA THR A 74 12.25 17.66 -6.83
C THR A 74 12.85 19.05 -6.56
N SER A 75 13.38 19.72 -7.59
CA SER A 75 14.11 20.95 -7.40
C SER A 75 13.20 22.15 -7.16
N ILE A 76 13.70 23.14 -6.41
CA ILE A 76 13.04 24.42 -6.19
C ILE A 76 12.76 25.16 -7.53
N ASN A 77 13.47 24.80 -8.59
CA ASN A 77 13.31 25.40 -9.92
C ASN A 77 11.95 25.06 -10.54
N ILE A 78 11.38 23.86 -10.29
CA ILE A 78 10.01 23.53 -10.71
C ILE A 78 9.02 24.52 -10.10
N LEU A 79 9.17 24.80 -8.82
CA LEU A 79 8.26 25.69 -8.09
C LEU A 79 8.33 27.11 -8.67
N ARG A 80 9.53 27.57 -8.99
CA ARG A 80 9.73 28.91 -9.56
C ARG A 80 9.32 29.02 -11.02
N ASN A 81 9.64 28.04 -11.82
CA ASN A 81 9.45 28.13 -13.27
C ASN A 81 8.07 27.61 -13.69
N GLU A 82 7.76 26.33 -13.43
CA GLU A 82 6.54 25.71 -13.95
C GLU A 82 5.28 26.14 -13.18
N ILE A 83 5.32 26.05 -11.86
CA ILE A 83 4.14 26.39 -11.03
C ILE A 83 3.86 27.88 -11.07
N GLU A 84 4.92 28.72 -10.94
CA GLU A 84 4.74 30.17 -10.91
C GLU A 84 4.27 30.68 -12.27
N ASP A 85 4.84 30.23 -13.35
CA ASP A 85 4.43 30.60 -14.71
C ASP A 85 3.00 30.14 -15.00
N PHE A 86 2.66 28.92 -14.61
CA PHE A 86 1.28 28.44 -14.72
C PHE A 86 0.30 29.30 -13.92
N CYS A 87 0.66 29.72 -12.71
CA CYS A 87 -0.18 30.59 -11.90
C CYS A 87 -0.34 31.98 -12.51
N LYS A 88 0.72 32.56 -13.10
CA LYS A 88 0.73 33.94 -13.63
C LYS A 88 0.13 34.05 -15.03
N PHE A 89 0.51 33.16 -15.95
CA PHE A 89 0.28 33.38 -17.39
C PHE A 89 -0.92 32.65 -17.97
N THR A 90 -1.64 31.89 -17.16
CA THR A 90 -2.84 31.24 -17.64
C THR A 90 -3.97 32.26 -17.77
N PRO A 91 -4.76 32.26 -18.89
CA PRO A 91 -5.83 33.19 -19.12
C PRO A 91 -6.78 33.35 -17.94
N MET A 92 -7.27 34.55 -17.70
CA MET A 92 -8.36 34.77 -16.75
C MET A 92 -9.59 34.00 -17.24
N MET A 93 -10.20 33.27 -16.35
CA MET A 93 -11.39 32.47 -16.63
C MET A 93 -12.61 33.40 -16.67
N GLU A 94 -13.63 32.99 -17.42
CA GLU A 94 -14.81 33.83 -17.67
C GLU A 94 -15.70 34.03 -16.43
N SER A 95 -15.45 33.30 -15.32
CA SER A 95 -16.17 33.45 -14.05
C SER A 95 -15.27 33.52 -12.84
N ASP A 96 -15.62 34.33 -11.86
CA ASP A 96 -14.90 34.48 -10.56
C ASP A 96 -14.89 33.18 -9.71
N SER A 97 -15.64 32.15 -10.10
CA SER A 97 -15.71 30.84 -9.42
C SER A 97 -14.76 29.79 -9.99
N ASP A 98 -14.00 30.14 -11.02
CA ASP A 98 -13.16 29.18 -11.72
C ASP A 98 -11.73 29.16 -11.14
N TYR A 99 -11.29 27.96 -10.75
CA TYR A 99 -9.95 27.73 -10.21
C TYR A 99 -9.07 27.02 -11.22
N LYS A 100 -7.77 27.34 -11.21
CA LYS A 100 -6.73 26.52 -11.82
C LYS A 100 -6.41 25.38 -10.87
N TYR A 101 -6.06 24.21 -11.40
CA TYR A 101 -5.72 23.06 -10.58
C TYR A 101 -4.25 22.67 -10.75
N ILE A 102 -3.58 22.44 -9.63
CA ILE A 102 -2.21 21.92 -9.60
C ILE A 102 -2.25 20.61 -8.85
N PHE A 103 -1.88 19.54 -9.53
CA PHE A 103 -1.77 18.22 -8.95
C PHE A 103 -0.30 17.87 -8.73
N LEU A 104 0.07 17.60 -7.47
CA LEU A 104 1.41 17.20 -7.04
C LEU A 104 1.36 15.75 -6.58
N ASP A 105 1.93 14.83 -7.37
CA ASP A 105 1.98 13.40 -7.06
C ASP A 105 3.30 13.04 -6.37
N GLU A 106 3.27 12.11 -5.40
CA GLU A 106 4.42 11.65 -4.62
C GLU A 106 5.15 12.78 -3.87
N PHE A 107 4.40 13.65 -3.23
CA PHE A 107 4.91 14.87 -2.58
C PHE A 107 5.97 14.61 -1.50
N GLU A 108 5.98 13.43 -0.88
CA GLU A 108 7.02 13.00 0.06
C GLU A 108 8.44 12.96 -0.52
N ARG A 109 8.58 13.11 -1.83
CA ARG A 109 9.87 13.17 -2.54
C ARG A 109 10.44 14.57 -2.66
N THR A 110 9.67 15.59 -2.29
CA THR A 110 10.13 16.97 -2.37
C THR A 110 11.16 17.31 -1.31
N SER A 111 12.08 18.23 -1.64
CA SER A 111 13.05 18.74 -0.69
C SER A 111 12.42 19.66 0.36
N ALA A 112 13.10 19.84 1.49
CA ALA A 112 12.67 20.80 2.52
C ALA A 112 12.55 22.22 1.98
N GLU A 113 13.47 22.64 1.12
CA GLU A 113 13.44 23.96 0.48
C GLU A 113 12.22 24.13 -0.44
N PHE A 114 11.84 23.07 -1.17
CA PHE A 114 10.61 23.08 -1.97
C PHE A 114 9.40 23.26 -1.06
N GLN A 115 9.30 22.50 0.01
CA GLN A 115 8.17 22.56 0.94
C GLN A 115 8.07 23.93 1.64
N ASP A 116 9.20 24.55 1.99
CA ASP A 116 9.23 25.89 2.55
C ASP A 116 8.71 26.94 1.56
N GLY A 117 9.16 26.89 0.32
CA GLY A 117 8.67 27.79 -0.74
C GLY A 117 7.18 27.54 -1.04
N PHE A 118 6.74 26.29 -1.01
CA PHE A 118 5.37 25.92 -1.32
C PHE A 118 4.34 26.48 -0.31
N LYS A 119 4.69 26.63 0.96
CA LYS A 119 3.84 27.32 1.96
C LYS A 119 3.45 28.72 1.52
N ALA A 120 4.41 29.47 1.01
CA ALA A 120 4.15 30.81 0.48
C ALA A 120 3.26 30.79 -0.78
N PHE A 121 3.39 29.76 -1.63
CA PHE A 121 2.53 29.58 -2.81
C PHE A 121 1.09 29.31 -2.45
N ILE A 122 0.83 28.43 -1.47
CA ILE A 122 -0.53 28.14 -0.99
C ILE A 122 -1.24 29.44 -0.58
N GLU A 123 -0.57 30.30 0.14
CA GLU A 123 -1.15 31.58 0.61
C GLU A 123 -1.32 32.58 -0.54
N LYS A 124 -0.28 32.77 -1.36
CA LYS A 124 -0.25 33.75 -2.46
C LYS A 124 -1.34 33.48 -3.50
N TYR A 125 -1.57 32.21 -3.84
CA TYR A 125 -2.50 31.84 -4.90
C TYR A 125 -3.82 31.22 -4.39
N SER A 126 -4.14 31.37 -3.11
CA SER A 126 -5.32 30.79 -2.46
C SER A 126 -6.65 31.14 -3.13
N ARG A 127 -6.73 32.29 -3.83
CA ARG A 127 -7.95 32.77 -4.50
C ARG A 127 -8.12 32.21 -5.92
N THR A 128 -7.06 31.78 -6.56
CA THR A 128 -7.05 31.43 -7.99
C THR A 128 -6.63 29.99 -8.29
N VAL A 129 -5.99 29.31 -7.34
CA VAL A 129 -5.43 27.97 -7.52
C VAL A 129 -5.94 27.02 -6.46
N ARG A 130 -6.17 25.76 -6.86
CA ARG A 130 -6.44 24.64 -5.95
C ARG A 130 -5.35 23.58 -6.11
N PHE A 131 -4.81 23.16 -4.98
CA PHE A 131 -3.75 22.17 -4.92
C PHE A 131 -4.34 20.82 -4.49
N ILE A 132 -4.07 19.78 -5.28
CA ILE A 132 -4.33 18.40 -4.92
C ILE A 132 -2.97 17.72 -4.77
N ILE A 133 -2.72 17.15 -3.62
CA ILE A 133 -1.43 16.56 -3.27
C ILE A 133 -1.66 15.09 -2.93
N THR A 134 -0.81 14.19 -3.42
CA THR A 134 -0.79 12.80 -2.97
C THR A 134 0.51 12.49 -2.27
N THR A 135 0.44 11.67 -1.23
CA THR A 135 1.62 11.18 -0.51
C THR A 135 1.35 9.81 0.11
N ASN A 136 2.37 8.96 0.13
CA ASN A 136 2.34 7.69 0.86
C ASN A 136 2.88 7.86 2.30
N HIS A 137 3.57 8.97 2.58
CA HIS A 137 4.24 9.23 3.85
C HIS A 137 3.90 10.62 4.36
N ILE A 138 2.75 10.76 5.03
CA ILE A 138 2.27 12.05 5.55
C ILE A 138 3.26 12.70 6.53
N ASN A 139 4.03 11.90 7.26
CA ASN A 139 5.06 12.34 8.21
C ASN A 139 6.28 13.02 7.54
N LYS A 140 6.43 12.93 6.22
CA LYS A 140 7.46 13.63 5.44
C LYS A 140 6.97 14.97 4.91
N VAL A 141 5.71 15.31 5.10
CA VAL A 141 5.13 16.60 4.72
C VAL A 141 5.28 17.58 5.88
N ASP A 142 5.77 18.79 5.57
CA ASP A 142 5.99 19.84 6.56
C ASP A 142 4.70 20.21 7.31
N GLY A 143 4.79 20.37 8.62
CA GLY A 143 3.66 20.70 9.49
C GLY A 143 2.95 22.01 9.11
N GLY A 144 3.69 22.98 8.55
CA GLY A 144 3.11 24.23 8.04
C GLY A 144 2.22 24.03 6.82
N ILE A 145 2.51 23.03 5.96
CA ILE A 145 1.63 22.66 4.85
C ILE A 145 0.39 21.92 5.39
N LEU A 146 0.62 20.96 6.31
CA LEU A 146 -0.46 20.19 6.92
C LEU A 146 -1.49 21.04 7.67
N SER A 147 -1.05 22.18 8.24
CA SER A 147 -1.95 23.12 8.91
C SER A 147 -2.82 23.97 7.96
N ARG A 148 -2.45 24.02 6.68
CA ARG A 148 -3.12 24.86 5.66
C ARG A 148 -4.01 24.06 4.71
N ILE A 149 -3.77 22.76 4.58
CA ILE A 149 -4.48 21.92 3.61
C ILE A 149 -5.16 20.74 4.34
N PRO A 150 -6.47 20.56 4.18
CA PRO A 150 -7.20 19.40 4.69
C PRO A 150 -6.59 18.07 4.22
N GLN A 151 -6.52 17.11 5.14
CA GLN A 151 -5.93 15.80 4.90
C GLN A 151 -7.02 14.74 4.81
N LEU A 152 -6.97 13.92 3.77
CA LEU A 152 -7.87 12.78 3.57
C LEU A 152 -7.07 11.49 3.64
N ASN A 153 -7.33 10.71 4.68
CA ASN A 153 -6.69 9.42 4.88
C ASN A 153 -7.41 8.32 4.08
N PHE A 154 -6.67 7.66 3.18
CA PHE A 154 -7.14 6.55 2.35
C PHE A 154 -6.99 5.19 3.00
N ASP A 155 -6.31 5.10 4.14
CA ASP A 155 -6.19 3.85 4.89
C ASP A 155 -7.48 3.53 5.66
N CYS A 156 -7.75 2.24 5.82
CA CYS A 156 -8.85 1.79 6.67
C CYS A 156 -8.59 2.17 8.12
N GLN A 157 -9.58 2.79 8.75
CA GLN A 157 -9.49 3.21 10.16
C GLN A 157 -10.05 2.15 11.12
N ASN A 158 -10.79 1.18 10.59
CA ASN A 158 -11.40 0.11 11.38
C ASN A 158 -11.67 -1.14 10.52
N LEU A 159 -12.02 -2.25 11.19
CA LEU A 159 -12.31 -3.52 10.55
C LEU A 159 -13.54 -3.48 9.61
N GLN A 160 -14.48 -2.59 9.83
CA GLN A 160 -15.66 -2.45 8.97
C GLN A 160 -15.27 -1.85 7.62
N GLU A 161 -14.43 -0.82 7.61
CA GLU A 161 -13.88 -0.24 6.38
C GLU A 161 -13.03 -1.25 5.61
N GLU A 162 -12.20 -2.01 6.32
CA GLU A 162 -11.40 -3.07 5.71
C GLU A 162 -12.28 -4.13 5.03
N LYS A 163 -13.28 -4.62 5.75
CA LYS A 163 -14.24 -5.61 5.22
C LYS A 163 -15.00 -5.06 4.00
N TYR A 164 -15.44 -3.81 4.07
CA TYR A 164 -16.12 -3.14 2.97
C TYR A 164 -15.23 -3.07 1.72
N LEU A 165 -13.99 -2.58 1.84
CA LEU A 165 -13.07 -2.48 0.70
C LEU A 165 -12.74 -3.85 0.11
N LYS A 166 -12.48 -4.86 0.92
CA LYS A 166 -12.24 -6.23 0.43
C LYS A 166 -13.44 -6.77 -0.36
N GLN A 167 -14.67 -6.49 0.09
CA GLN A 167 -15.88 -6.88 -0.62
C GLN A 167 -16.04 -6.15 -1.96
N GLU A 168 -15.79 -4.84 -1.99
CA GLU A 168 -15.88 -4.06 -3.23
C GLU A 168 -14.79 -4.45 -4.24
N ILE A 169 -13.56 -4.72 -3.78
CA ILE A 169 -12.49 -5.27 -4.61
C ILE A 169 -12.90 -6.62 -5.19
N PHE A 170 -13.44 -7.52 -4.36
CA PHE A 170 -13.90 -8.83 -4.80
C PHE A 170 -15.00 -8.71 -5.87
N LYS A 171 -16.01 -7.88 -5.64
CA LYS A 171 -17.09 -7.63 -6.61
C LYS A 171 -16.53 -7.06 -7.91
N ARG A 172 -15.68 -6.05 -7.86
CA ARG A 172 -15.09 -5.42 -9.04
C ARG A 172 -14.32 -6.43 -9.88
N ILE A 173 -13.53 -7.30 -9.27
CA ILE A 173 -12.78 -8.33 -9.99
C ILE A 173 -13.75 -9.37 -10.56
N LYS A 174 -14.63 -9.94 -9.73
CA LYS A 174 -15.54 -11.02 -10.13
C LYS A 174 -16.55 -10.60 -11.16
N ASP A 175 -17.21 -9.45 -10.97
CA ASP A 175 -18.38 -9.06 -11.75
C ASP A 175 -18.02 -8.19 -12.95
N THR A 176 -16.82 -7.59 -12.96
CA THR A 176 -16.42 -6.66 -14.03
C THR A 176 -15.17 -7.11 -14.76
N ILE A 177 -14.07 -7.39 -14.04
CA ILE A 177 -12.77 -7.66 -14.67
C ILE A 177 -12.77 -9.04 -15.32
N LEU A 178 -13.03 -10.09 -14.56
CA LEU A 178 -12.96 -11.47 -15.04
C LEU A 178 -13.87 -11.74 -16.25
N PRO A 179 -15.15 -11.33 -16.24
CA PRO A 179 -16.03 -11.55 -17.39
C PRO A 179 -15.52 -10.85 -18.66
N LYS A 180 -15.00 -9.64 -18.55
CA LYS A 180 -14.46 -8.90 -19.69
C LYS A 180 -13.11 -9.43 -20.19
N GLU A 181 -12.35 -10.10 -19.35
CA GLU A 181 -11.13 -10.83 -19.75
C GLU A 181 -11.43 -12.25 -20.27
N GLY A 182 -12.67 -12.73 -20.17
CA GLY A 182 -13.04 -14.10 -20.52
C GLY A 182 -12.30 -15.14 -19.69
N LYS A 183 -12.06 -14.84 -18.40
CA LYS A 183 -11.30 -15.65 -17.47
C LYS A 183 -12.13 -16.01 -16.25
N GLU A 184 -11.78 -17.13 -15.63
CA GLU A 184 -12.40 -17.60 -14.38
C GLU A 184 -11.31 -17.89 -13.34
N ILE A 185 -11.68 -17.75 -12.08
CA ILE A 185 -10.85 -18.07 -10.92
C ILE A 185 -11.75 -18.63 -9.82
N SER A 186 -11.25 -19.54 -9.00
CA SER A 186 -12.00 -20.01 -7.84
C SER A 186 -12.23 -18.87 -6.85
N LYS A 187 -13.33 -18.95 -6.09
CA LYS A 187 -13.63 -17.96 -5.05
C LYS A 187 -12.55 -17.93 -3.98
N GLU A 188 -12.05 -19.09 -3.63
CA GLU A 188 -11.01 -19.34 -2.62
C GLU A 188 -9.71 -18.65 -3.02
N ASP A 189 -9.25 -18.85 -4.26
CA ASP A 189 -8.02 -18.26 -4.79
C ASP A 189 -8.13 -16.74 -4.88
N LEU A 190 -9.27 -16.22 -5.35
CA LEU A 190 -9.48 -14.78 -5.41
C LEU A 190 -9.47 -14.14 -4.02
N VAL A 191 -10.12 -14.76 -3.03
CA VAL A 191 -10.09 -14.27 -1.63
C VAL A 191 -8.67 -14.30 -1.08
N GLN A 192 -7.89 -15.33 -1.40
CA GLN A 192 -6.50 -15.44 -0.96
C GLN A 192 -5.63 -14.34 -1.57
N ILE A 193 -5.72 -14.08 -2.88
CA ILE A 193 -4.99 -13.01 -3.57
C ILE A 193 -5.33 -11.65 -2.93
N ILE A 194 -6.62 -11.37 -2.75
CA ILE A 194 -7.06 -10.10 -2.14
C ILE A 194 -6.51 -9.96 -0.73
N THR A 195 -6.66 -10.97 0.11
CA THR A 195 -6.24 -10.91 1.51
C THR A 195 -4.73 -10.70 1.66
N LYS A 196 -3.95 -11.31 0.78
CA LYS A 196 -2.48 -11.24 0.77
C LYS A 196 -1.94 -9.85 0.44
N LYS A 197 -2.56 -9.16 -0.52
CA LYS A 197 -2.06 -7.88 -1.07
C LYS A 197 -2.82 -6.66 -0.59
N PHE A 198 -3.94 -6.86 0.12
CA PHE A 198 -4.70 -5.75 0.68
C PHE A 198 -3.82 -4.83 1.54
N PRO A 199 -3.92 -3.50 1.43
CA PRO A 199 -4.90 -2.74 0.67
C PRO A 199 -4.49 -2.35 -0.77
N ASP A 200 -3.35 -2.83 -1.27
CA ASP A 200 -2.79 -2.45 -2.57
C ASP A 200 -3.55 -3.12 -3.73
N PHE A 201 -4.53 -2.39 -4.31
CA PHE A 201 -5.32 -2.89 -5.44
C PHE A 201 -4.48 -3.13 -6.70
N ARG A 202 -3.40 -2.36 -6.92
CA ARG A 202 -2.48 -2.57 -8.03
C ARG A 202 -1.76 -3.92 -7.88
N ALA A 203 -1.22 -4.19 -6.69
CA ALA A 203 -0.56 -5.46 -6.41
C ALA A 203 -1.53 -6.66 -6.47
N ILE A 204 -2.80 -6.49 -6.07
CA ILE A 204 -3.85 -7.50 -6.23
C ILE A 204 -4.04 -7.85 -7.73
N LEU A 205 -4.12 -6.85 -8.61
CA LEU A 205 -4.29 -7.08 -10.04
C LEU A 205 -3.06 -7.71 -10.70
N VAL A 206 -1.85 -7.40 -10.21
CA VAL A 206 -0.61 -8.05 -10.66
C VAL A 206 -0.60 -9.53 -10.29
N ASP A 207 -0.89 -9.87 -9.02
CA ASP A 207 -0.96 -11.28 -8.58
C ASP A 207 -2.10 -12.03 -9.30
N LEU A 208 -3.24 -11.37 -9.53
CA LEU A 208 -4.34 -11.92 -10.33
C LEU A 208 -3.89 -12.23 -11.78
N GLU A 209 -3.17 -11.31 -12.42
CA GLU A 209 -2.66 -11.52 -13.77
C GLU A 209 -1.70 -12.71 -13.86
N ILE A 210 -0.81 -12.84 -12.88
CA ILE A 210 0.12 -13.98 -12.77
C ILE A 210 -0.69 -15.28 -12.64
N HIS A 211 -1.65 -15.33 -11.72
CA HIS A 211 -2.50 -16.50 -11.52
C HIS A 211 -3.28 -16.89 -12.78
N LEU A 212 -3.86 -15.92 -13.48
CA LEU A 212 -4.61 -16.16 -14.72
C LEU A 212 -3.74 -16.68 -15.88
N LYS A 213 -2.43 -16.42 -15.85
CA LYS A 213 -1.47 -16.89 -16.86
C LYS A 213 -0.84 -18.26 -16.51
N THR A 214 -0.55 -18.48 -15.24
CA THR A 214 0.24 -19.65 -14.80
C THR A 214 -0.56 -20.71 -14.03
N GLY A 215 -1.75 -20.36 -13.56
CA GLY A 215 -2.52 -21.17 -12.60
C GLY A 215 -1.93 -21.15 -11.18
N ASP A 216 -0.81 -20.46 -10.97
CA ASP A 216 -0.13 -20.37 -9.68
C ASP A 216 -0.62 -19.12 -8.92
N LEU A 217 -0.88 -19.27 -7.62
CA LEU A 217 -1.27 -18.15 -6.73
C LEU A 217 -0.12 -17.16 -6.46
N GLY A 218 0.91 -17.22 -7.30
CA GLY A 218 2.14 -16.49 -7.12
C GLY A 218 2.83 -16.96 -5.85
N SER A 219 3.85 -17.76 -6.01
CA SER A 219 4.76 -18.10 -4.91
C SER A 219 5.47 -16.85 -4.43
N SER A 220 4.73 -15.95 -3.76
CA SER A 220 5.45 -15.01 -2.91
C SER A 220 5.91 -15.83 -1.72
N SER A 221 7.18 -15.77 -1.49
CA SER A 221 7.97 -16.34 -0.40
C SER A 221 7.37 -16.19 1.01
N SER A 222 6.20 -15.60 1.18
CA SER A 222 5.59 -15.26 2.47
C SER A 222 4.32 -16.03 2.84
N ASN A 223 3.74 -16.86 1.96
CA ASN A 223 2.53 -17.60 2.31
C ASN A 223 2.87 -18.94 3.00
N ILE A 224 2.72 -18.94 4.30
CA ILE A 224 2.80 -20.13 5.12
C ILE A 224 1.37 -20.59 5.43
N SER A 225 1.03 -21.79 5.03
CA SER A 225 -0.28 -22.41 5.28
C SER A 225 -0.54 -22.61 6.78
N SER A 226 -1.79 -22.74 7.17
CA SER A 226 -2.15 -23.02 8.56
C SER A 226 -1.51 -24.30 9.09
N LYS A 227 -1.31 -25.31 8.24
CA LYS A 227 -0.63 -26.55 8.58
C LYS A 227 0.86 -26.32 8.86
N GLU A 228 1.56 -25.65 7.96
CA GLU A 228 2.98 -25.31 8.11
C GLU A 228 3.25 -24.43 9.33
N LYS A 229 2.34 -23.47 9.64
CA LYS A 229 2.41 -22.68 10.87
C LYS A 229 2.37 -23.55 12.11
N LEU A 230 1.41 -24.48 12.16
CA LEU A 230 1.26 -25.38 13.29
C LEU A 230 2.47 -26.29 13.45
N GLU A 231 3.02 -26.81 12.36
CA GLU A 231 4.23 -27.63 12.36
C GLU A 231 5.45 -26.83 12.84
N LEU A 232 5.59 -25.59 12.41
CA LEU A 232 6.63 -24.66 12.89
C LEU A 232 6.52 -24.41 14.39
N TYR A 233 5.31 -24.12 14.89
CA TYR A 233 5.09 -23.86 16.31
C TYR A 233 5.39 -25.10 17.15
N LYS A 234 4.98 -26.29 16.70
CA LYS A 234 5.34 -27.56 17.34
C LYS A 234 6.86 -27.78 17.34
N CYS A 235 7.53 -27.52 16.22
CA CYS A 235 8.97 -27.61 16.10
C CYS A 235 9.70 -26.74 17.13
N ILE A 236 9.21 -25.52 17.41
CA ILE A 236 9.81 -24.63 18.42
C ILE A 236 9.68 -25.21 19.84
N TYR A 237 8.56 -25.85 20.16
CA TYR A 237 8.35 -26.45 21.49
C TYR A 237 8.88 -27.88 21.62
N ASP A 238 9.38 -28.50 20.56
CA ASP A 238 9.94 -29.83 20.60
C ASP A 238 11.42 -29.84 21.01
N LYS A 239 11.67 -30.31 22.25
CA LYS A 239 13.03 -30.44 22.80
C LYS A 239 13.82 -31.61 22.21
N SER A 240 13.14 -32.59 21.62
CA SER A 240 13.77 -33.79 21.13
C SER A 240 14.41 -33.62 19.75
N MET A 241 14.00 -32.57 19.03
CA MET A 241 14.42 -32.31 17.65
C MET A 241 15.86 -31.79 17.59
N SER A 242 16.75 -32.53 16.93
CA SER A 242 18.16 -32.16 16.78
C SER A 242 18.34 -30.96 15.87
N TYR A 243 19.57 -30.38 15.86
CA TYR A 243 19.93 -29.29 14.94
C TYR A 243 19.73 -29.70 13.47
N ASP A 244 20.21 -30.87 13.11
CA ASP A 244 20.13 -31.43 11.77
C ASP A 244 18.66 -31.62 11.31
N GLN A 245 17.84 -32.21 12.18
CA GLN A 245 16.40 -32.38 11.93
C GLN A 245 15.68 -31.00 11.75
N THR A 246 16.07 -30.01 12.52
CA THR A 246 15.52 -28.64 12.38
C THR A 246 15.93 -28.01 11.06
N TYR A 247 17.17 -28.22 10.63
CA TYR A 247 17.68 -27.74 9.35
C TYR A 247 16.90 -28.35 8.18
N HIS A 248 16.77 -29.69 8.18
CA HIS A 248 15.97 -30.37 7.14
C HIS A 248 14.50 -29.96 7.15
N PHE A 249 13.90 -29.81 8.33
CA PHE A 249 12.53 -29.31 8.43
C PHE A 249 12.38 -27.91 7.79
N LEU A 250 13.32 -26.99 8.07
CA LEU A 250 13.27 -25.64 7.47
C LEU A 250 13.47 -25.68 5.97
N MET A 251 14.43 -26.48 5.49
CA MET A 251 14.70 -26.61 4.06
C MET A 251 13.54 -27.22 3.29
N ASP A 252 12.97 -28.30 3.82
CA ASP A 252 11.89 -29.05 3.17
C ASP A 252 10.56 -28.28 3.21
N THR A 253 10.30 -27.56 4.31
CA THR A 253 9.02 -26.86 4.52
C THR A 253 9.03 -25.45 3.91
N PHE A 254 10.10 -24.70 4.07
CA PHE A 254 10.14 -23.29 3.70
C PHE A 254 11.15 -22.97 2.58
N GLY A 255 12.27 -23.68 2.52
CA GLY A 255 13.39 -23.29 1.69
C GLY A 255 13.93 -21.89 2.03
N ALA A 256 15.02 -21.45 1.39
CA ALA A 256 15.59 -20.14 1.64
C ALA A 256 14.63 -18.99 1.28
N GLU A 257 13.79 -19.21 0.26
CA GLU A 257 12.90 -18.19 -0.29
C GLU A 257 11.71 -17.81 0.62
N ARG A 258 11.33 -18.68 1.57
CA ARG A 258 10.15 -18.50 2.42
C ARG A 258 10.47 -18.21 3.89
N ILE A 259 11.77 -18.03 4.24
CA ILE A 259 12.19 -17.73 5.61
C ILE A 259 11.64 -16.38 6.08
N ASP A 260 11.53 -15.38 5.20
CA ASP A 260 10.87 -14.10 5.51
C ASP A 260 9.44 -14.28 5.97
N GLY A 261 8.69 -15.14 5.28
CA GLY A 261 7.34 -15.50 5.64
C GLY A 261 7.28 -16.23 6.99
N MET A 262 8.21 -17.15 7.23
CA MET A 262 8.35 -17.88 8.49
C MET A 262 8.56 -16.88 9.67
N ILE A 263 9.45 -15.92 9.53
CA ILE A 263 9.71 -14.94 10.58
C ILE A 263 8.45 -14.09 10.87
N LYS A 264 7.70 -13.70 9.85
CA LYS A 264 6.45 -12.95 10.02
C LYS A 264 5.38 -13.73 10.81
N VAL A 265 5.29 -15.04 10.61
CA VAL A 265 4.33 -15.86 11.39
C VAL A 265 4.80 -16.20 12.79
N LEU A 266 6.08 -16.03 13.09
CA LEU A 266 6.60 -16.10 14.47
C LEU A 266 6.28 -14.85 15.30
N GLY A 267 5.85 -13.73 14.69
CA GLY A 267 5.41 -12.54 15.41
C GLY A 267 4.05 -12.75 16.10
N LYS A 268 3.13 -11.79 15.90
CA LYS A 268 1.80 -11.81 16.52
C LYS A 268 1.06 -13.16 16.43
N PRO A 269 1.03 -13.88 15.28
CA PRO A 269 0.30 -15.14 15.18
C PRO A 269 0.85 -16.25 16.10
N PHE A 270 2.15 -16.31 16.31
CA PHE A 270 2.76 -17.28 17.22
C PHE A 270 2.42 -17.00 18.68
N ILE A 271 2.38 -15.74 19.05
CA ILE A 271 2.03 -15.31 20.42
C ILE A 271 0.56 -15.65 20.71
N GLU A 272 -0.35 -15.29 19.80
CA GLU A 272 -1.77 -15.60 19.93
C GLU A 272 -1.98 -17.10 20.09
N TRP A 273 -1.37 -17.91 19.23
CA TRP A 273 -1.45 -19.36 19.32
C TRP A 273 -0.87 -19.90 20.65
N SER A 274 0.25 -19.34 21.13
CA SER A 274 0.89 -19.78 22.38
C SER A 274 0.01 -19.48 23.59
N ILE A 275 -0.68 -18.34 23.61
CA ILE A 275 -1.63 -17.97 24.66
C ILE A 275 -2.84 -18.92 24.64
N GLU A 276 -3.42 -19.18 23.47
CA GLU A 276 -4.57 -20.09 23.30
C GLU A 276 -4.23 -21.53 23.74
N ASN A 277 -2.98 -21.94 23.61
CA ASN A 277 -2.51 -23.28 24.01
C ASN A 277 -1.88 -23.30 25.42
N ASN A 278 -2.19 -22.33 26.27
CA ASN A 278 -1.74 -22.25 27.68
C ASN A 278 -0.22 -22.37 27.85
N ARG A 279 0.56 -21.78 26.95
CA ARG A 279 2.01 -21.73 27.05
C ARG A 279 2.45 -20.63 28.03
N ASN A 280 3.66 -20.73 28.59
CA ASN A 280 4.17 -19.77 29.55
C ASN A 280 4.24 -18.34 28.99
N ILE A 281 3.35 -17.47 29.42
CA ILE A 281 3.19 -16.09 28.91
C ILE A 281 4.41 -15.21 29.25
N ASP A 282 5.03 -15.41 30.41
CA ASP A 282 6.17 -14.59 30.84
C ASP A 282 7.35 -14.73 29.88
N LYS A 283 7.59 -15.94 29.39
CA LYS A 283 8.64 -16.24 28.41
C LYS A 283 8.34 -15.68 27.01
N LEU A 284 7.07 -15.49 26.66
CA LEU A 284 6.68 -14.95 25.34
C LEU A 284 7.11 -13.50 25.17
N PHE A 285 7.24 -12.74 26.25
CA PHE A 285 7.74 -11.36 26.19
C PHE A 285 9.20 -11.32 25.69
N GLU A 286 10.04 -12.21 26.21
CA GLU A 286 11.43 -12.34 25.75
C GLU A 286 11.50 -12.81 24.28
N CYS A 287 10.61 -13.72 23.87
CA CYS A 287 10.51 -14.18 22.48
C CYS A 287 10.24 -13.03 21.52
N ASN A 288 9.40 -12.07 21.91
CA ASN A 288 9.11 -10.89 21.10
C ASN A 288 10.32 -10.04 20.76
N PHE A 289 11.21 -9.84 21.75
CA PHE A 289 12.46 -9.09 21.51
C PHE A 289 13.35 -9.78 20.49
N ILE A 290 13.46 -11.11 20.59
CA ILE A 290 14.24 -11.88 19.62
C ILE A 290 13.66 -11.79 18.24
N ILE A 291 12.35 -12.00 18.11
CA ILE A 291 11.68 -11.95 16.80
C ILE A 291 11.81 -10.56 16.18
N ALA A 292 11.65 -9.48 16.96
CA ALA A 292 11.79 -8.11 16.50
C ALA A 292 13.23 -7.80 16.05
N ASP A 293 14.24 -8.19 16.85
CA ASP A 293 15.67 -8.00 16.53
C ASP A 293 16.03 -8.72 15.22
N TYR A 294 15.61 -9.94 15.05
CA TYR A 294 15.90 -10.72 13.83
C TYR A 294 15.07 -10.29 12.62
N SER A 295 13.86 -9.78 12.83
CA SER A 295 13.07 -9.20 11.73
C SER A 295 13.77 -7.99 11.09
N SER A 296 14.49 -7.20 11.88
CA SER A 296 15.27 -6.07 11.37
C SER A 296 16.51 -6.50 10.56
N LYS A 297 16.99 -7.74 10.76
CA LYS A 297 18.16 -8.30 10.09
C LYS A 297 17.86 -8.98 8.76
N LEU A 298 16.59 -9.14 8.39
CA LEU A 298 16.17 -9.67 7.09
C LEU A 298 16.68 -8.86 5.89
N GLU A 299 16.89 -7.55 6.08
CA GLU A 299 17.40 -6.64 5.06
C GLU A 299 18.94 -6.68 4.92
N THR A 300 19.62 -7.40 5.80
CA THR A 300 21.07 -7.56 5.74
C THR A 300 21.44 -8.81 4.94
N ASN A 301 22.65 -8.83 4.32
CA ASN A 301 23.16 -9.96 3.50
C ASN A 301 23.44 -11.26 4.30
N THR A 302 22.58 -11.63 5.22
CA THR A 302 22.69 -12.86 6.01
C THR A 302 21.96 -13.99 5.29
N ASP A 303 22.54 -15.17 5.26
CA ASP A 303 21.88 -16.36 4.74
C ASP A 303 20.53 -16.59 5.44
N PRO A 304 19.40 -16.64 4.71
CA PRO A 304 18.07 -16.74 5.31
C PRO A 304 17.89 -18.01 6.17
N ILE A 305 18.47 -19.14 5.77
CA ILE A 305 18.35 -20.40 6.52
C ILE A 305 19.10 -20.30 7.84
N VAL A 306 20.31 -19.73 7.84
CA VAL A 306 21.11 -19.48 9.06
C VAL A 306 20.33 -18.59 10.01
N LEU A 307 19.66 -17.57 9.47
CA LEU A 307 18.80 -16.67 10.25
C LEU A 307 17.63 -17.44 10.88
N GLY A 308 16.92 -18.23 10.10
CA GLY A 308 15.80 -19.08 10.54
C GLY A 308 16.21 -20.06 11.65
N MET A 309 17.33 -20.77 11.46
CA MET A 309 17.88 -21.68 12.44
C MET A 309 18.24 -20.98 13.76
N THR A 310 18.84 -19.79 13.66
CA THR A 310 19.22 -19.00 14.84
C THR A 310 18.02 -18.54 15.64
N ILE A 311 16.96 -18.09 14.97
CA ILE A 311 15.70 -17.69 15.62
C ILE A 311 15.09 -18.88 16.36
N ILE A 312 14.91 -20.02 15.69
CA ILE A 312 14.32 -21.20 16.30
C ILE A 312 15.15 -21.68 17.50
N GLY A 313 16.46 -21.72 17.35
CA GLY A 313 17.37 -22.11 18.45
C GLY A 313 17.22 -21.21 19.67
N LYS A 314 17.16 -19.89 19.48
CA LYS A 314 16.96 -18.93 20.57
C LYS A 314 15.57 -19.02 21.19
N LEU A 315 14.52 -19.15 20.37
CA LEU A 315 13.16 -19.35 20.89
C LEU A 315 13.05 -20.63 21.72
N ARG A 316 13.66 -21.73 21.29
CA ARG A 316 13.73 -22.99 22.06
C ARG A 316 14.46 -22.81 23.38
N SER A 317 15.57 -22.08 23.42
CA SER A 317 16.34 -21.87 24.66
C SER A 317 15.57 -21.08 25.71
N ILE A 318 14.63 -20.22 25.30
CA ILE A 318 13.78 -19.46 26.20
C ILE A 318 12.56 -20.27 26.65
N LEU A 319 11.87 -20.88 25.69
CA LEU A 319 10.57 -21.51 25.93
C LEU A 319 10.68 -22.87 26.64
N ASN A 320 11.81 -23.50 26.54
CA ASN A 320 12.10 -24.80 27.14
C ASN A 320 13.07 -24.73 28.29
#